data_6de025d9e6b34a5658940bfc51a40894
#
_entry.id   6de025d9e6b34a5658940bfc51a40894
#
_cell.length_a   1.000
_cell.length_b   1.000
_cell.length_c   1.000
_cell.angle_alpha   90.00
_cell.angle_beta   90.00
_cell.angle_gamma   90.00
#
_symmetry.space_group_name_H-M   'P 1'
#
loop_
_entity.id
_entity.type
_entity.pdbx_description
1 polymer ?
#
loop_
_entity_poly.entity_id
_entity_poly.type
_entity_poly.pdbx_seq_one_letter_code
_entity_poly.pdbx_strand_id
1 'polypeptide(L)'
;MEQTSTVAAIATPNAAGGIGIVRISGGDAIAVADKVFSAVSGKPLSEAAGYSAHFGTVSLDGKPIDEAIALVFRAPKSYTGEDTVEFSCHGGVYIVRQVLRAVLNAGAQPAGPGEFTKRAFLNGRIDLAKAESVMSLISAQGEQAASVAFNTIEGRLSGRIESVAHSIINVCAHLSAWVDYPDEDIEELSTDELEKTFSAAQSELESLISGFENGKAVTQGVDTVIVGRPNVGKSTLMNLLSGCERSIVTDVPGTTRDIVEQTVRVGENLLRLADTAGIRDTDNKIESIGVELAKKRLSRAELVIAVFDGAQKLTDEDMEIIDFCSGRRSLAVVNKSDLGFVCNTDYIKSRFGAYVELSAKTAQGGGELEKVLSDLLGTSNFDPSAAALTSERQRNCCVRALDSIKEARSALESGVTLDAVNVCADCAVDALLELTGERAGEAVVNEVFSQFCVGK
;
A
#
# COMPACT_ATOMS: atom_id res chain seq x y z
N MET A 1 -2.82 -2.33 25.50
CA MET A 1 -2.82 -0.98 26.16
C MET A 1 -4.20 -0.38 26.03
N GLU A 2 -4.87 -0.11 27.12
CA GLU A 2 -6.13 0.65 27.09
C GLU A 2 -5.79 2.11 26.71
N GLN A 3 -6.21 2.55 25.53
CA GLN A 3 -6.13 3.96 25.17
C GLN A 3 -7.30 4.69 25.81
N THR A 4 -7.06 5.30 26.96
CA THR A 4 -8.09 6.01 27.73
C THR A 4 -8.37 7.44 27.24
N SER A 5 -7.55 7.97 26.32
CA SER A 5 -7.66 9.35 25.84
C SER A 5 -8.65 9.51 24.69
N THR A 6 -9.50 10.53 24.77
CA THR A 6 -10.33 10.98 23.65
C THR A 6 -9.50 11.86 22.72
N VAL A 7 -9.48 11.53 21.42
CA VAL A 7 -8.68 12.22 20.39
C VAL A 7 -9.56 12.88 19.33
N ALA A 8 -9.02 13.91 18.70
CA ALA A 8 -9.69 14.58 17.59
C ALA A 8 -8.73 15.00 16.48
N ALA A 9 -9.22 14.98 15.25
CA ALA A 9 -8.49 15.49 14.08
C ALA A 9 -9.45 15.94 12.96
N ILE A 10 -8.91 16.71 12.01
CA ILE A 10 -9.55 16.99 10.73
C ILE A 10 -9.47 15.74 9.86
N ALA A 11 -10.60 15.23 9.40
CA ALA A 11 -10.69 14.00 8.59
C ALA A 11 -10.81 14.26 7.08
N THR A 12 -10.92 15.52 6.65
CA THR A 12 -10.94 15.95 5.24
C THR A 12 -9.60 16.57 4.84
N PRO A 13 -9.28 16.64 3.53
CA PRO A 13 -8.05 17.29 3.06
C PRO A 13 -7.93 18.75 3.57
N ASN A 14 -6.71 19.20 3.84
CA ASN A 14 -6.42 20.57 4.29
C ASN A 14 -6.46 21.56 3.11
N ALA A 15 -7.60 21.63 2.45
CA ALA A 15 -7.87 22.51 1.31
C ALA A 15 -9.28 23.09 1.44
N ALA A 16 -9.54 24.24 0.80
CA ALA A 16 -10.88 24.82 0.76
C ALA A 16 -11.82 23.90 -0.04
N GLY A 17 -12.95 23.56 0.54
CA GLY A 17 -13.98 22.72 -0.05
C GLY A 17 -15.38 23.11 0.42
N GLY A 18 -16.41 22.41 -0.04
CA GLY A 18 -17.80 22.65 0.43
C GLY A 18 -18.04 22.20 1.87
N ILE A 19 -17.37 21.11 2.29
CA ILE A 19 -17.55 20.48 3.60
C ILE A 19 -16.18 20.16 4.19
N GLY A 20 -16.04 20.39 5.51
CA GLY A 20 -14.92 19.90 6.33
C GLY A 20 -15.45 19.02 7.46
N ILE A 21 -14.69 17.98 7.81
CA ILE A 21 -15.08 17.05 8.87
C ILE A 21 -14.01 17.06 9.97
N VAL A 22 -14.46 17.27 11.21
CA VAL A 22 -13.67 17.06 12.43
C VAL A 22 -14.22 15.83 13.12
N ARG A 23 -13.36 14.81 13.34
CA ARG A 23 -13.70 13.55 14.00
C ARG A 23 -13.15 13.54 15.41
N ILE A 24 -13.96 13.05 16.35
CA ILE A 24 -13.63 12.84 17.75
C ILE A 24 -13.87 11.36 18.05
N SER A 25 -12.94 10.67 18.71
CA SER A 25 -13.10 9.26 19.13
C SER A 25 -12.52 9.02 20.51
N GLY A 26 -13.20 8.20 21.29
CA GLY A 26 -12.80 7.84 22.66
C GLY A 26 -13.95 7.82 23.63
N GLY A 27 -13.70 7.40 24.87
CA GLY A 27 -14.73 7.26 25.90
C GLY A 27 -15.50 8.55 26.21
N ASP A 28 -14.84 9.71 26.08
CA ASP A 28 -15.45 11.02 26.34
C ASP A 28 -15.87 11.77 25.07
N ALA A 29 -15.86 11.10 23.89
CA ALA A 29 -16.09 11.77 22.59
C ALA A 29 -17.41 12.55 22.56
N ILE A 30 -18.48 11.97 23.09
CA ILE A 30 -19.81 12.60 23.14
C ILE A 30 -19.86 13.73 24.17
N ALA A 31 -19.25 13.54 25.34
CA ALA A 31 -19.19 14.56 26.37
C ALA A 31 -18.38 15.80 25.93
N VAL A 32 -17.29 15.57 25.19
CA VAL A 32 -16.50 16.66 24.57
C VAL A 32 -17.33 17.38 23.51
N ALA A 33 -18.03 16.61 22.64
CA ALA A 33 -18.88 17.20 21.60
C ALA A 33 -20.03 18.04 22.19
N ASP A 34 -20.69 17.60 23.25
CA ASP A 34 -21.76 18.34 23.92
C ASP A 34 -21.31 19.69 24.49
N LYS A 35 -20.03 19.85 24.87
CA LYS A 35 -19.51 21.14 25.37
C LYS A 35 -19.40 22.23 24.29
N VAL A 36 -19.28 21.81 23.02
CA VAL A 36 -19.01 22.73 21.89
C VAL A 36 -20.16 22.81 20.91
N PHE A 37 -21.15 21.91 20.99
CA PHE A 37 -22.24 21.80 20.02
C PHE A 37 -23.62 22.01 20.70
N SER A 38 -24.45 22.83 20.07
CA SER A 38 -25.83 23.06 20.48
C SER A 38 -26.77 22.66 19.36
N ALA A 39 -27.46 21.53 19.54
CA ALA A 39 -28.43 21.05 18.56
C ALA A 39 -29.67 21.95 18.52
N VAL A 40 -30.21 22.19 17.33
CA VAL A 40 -31.46 22.94 17.14
C VAL A 40 -32.64 22.30 17.87
N SER A 41 -32.62 20.98 18.06
CA SER A 41 -33.61 20.26 18.85
C SER A 41 -33.61 20.58 20.32
N GLY A 42 -32.58 21.28 20.86
CA GLY A 42 -32.36 21.55 22.25
C GLY A 42 -31.94 20.33 23.08
N LYS A 43 -31.78 19.16 22.48
CA LYS A 43 -31.33 17.94 23.19
C LYS A 43 -29.83 17.79 23.07
N PRO A 44 -29.13 17.35 24.14
CA PRO A 44 -27.71 17.08 24.10
C PRO A 44 -27.42 15.82 23.28
N LEU A 45 -26.19 15.71 22.71
CA LEU A 45 -25.75 14.51 21.97
C LEU A 45 -25.60 13.28 22.87
N SER A 46 -25.46 13.47 24.17
CA SER A 46 -25.48 12.39 25.18
C SER A 46 -26.78 11.60 25.19
N GLU A 47 -27.92 12.23 24.81
CA GLU A 47 -29.20 11.56 24.63
C GLU A 47 -29.41 11.00 23.24
N ALA A 48 -28.49 11.24 22.30
CA ALA A 48 -28.63 10.81 20.91
C ALA A 48 -28.45 9.30 20.75
N ALA A 49 -29.21 8.69 19.88
CA ALA A 49 -29.00 7.31 19.47
C ALA A 49 -27.74 7.20 18.59
N GLY A 50 -27.11 6.03 18.55
CA GLY A 50 -26.07 5.76 17.57
C GLY A 50 -26.61 5.82 16.13
N TYR A 51 -25.75 6.19 15.19
CA TYR A 51 -26.12 6.40 13.77
C TYR A 51 -27.18 7.49 13.56
N SER A 52 -27.10 8.57 14.34
CA SER A 52 -28.03 9.70 14.23
C SER A 52 -27.29 10.99 13.85
N ALA A 53 -27.99 11.84 13.10
CA ALA A 53 -27.51 13.14 12.63
C ALA A 53 -28.28 14.26 13.32
N HIS A 54 -27.58 15.27 13.81
CA HIS A 54 -28.14 16.41 14.54
C HIS A 54 -27.63 17.71 13.92
N PHE A 55 -28.55 18.58 13.46
CA PHE A 55 -28.19 19.93 13.00
C PHE A 55 -28.10 20.87 14.18
N GLY A 56 -27.08 21.73 14.18
CA GLY A 56 -26.85 22.67 15.25
C GLY A 56 -25.69 23.61 15.00
N THR A 57 -25.24 24.28 16.06
CA THR A 57 -24.16 25.28 16.00
C THR A 57 -22.97 24.81 16.83
N VAL A 58 -21.77 24.86 16.25
CA VAL A 58 -20.50 24.71 16.96
C VAL A 58 -20.04 26.06 17.48
N SER A 59 -19.62 26.12 18.75
CA SER A 59 -19.15 27.34 19.40
C SER A 59 -17.75 27.16 20.02
N LEU A 60 -16.95 28.22 20.02
CA LEU A 60 -15.68 28.31 20.73
C LEU A 60 -15.77 29.43 21.77
N ASP A 61 -15.52 29.12 23.04
CA ASP A 61 -15.58 30.06 24.15
C ASP A 61 -16.92 30.83 24.19
N GLY A 62 -18.04 30.12 23.92
CA GLY A 62 -19.39 30.67 23.90
C GLY A 62 -19.74 31.47 22.64
N LYS A 63 -18.83 31.64 21.69
CA LYS A 63 -19.08 32.36 20.43
C LYS A 63 -19.35 31.34 19.31
N PRO A 64 -20.45 31.49 18.53
CA PRO A 64 -20.72 30.61 17.41
C PRO A 64 -19.62 30.73 16.36
N ILE A 65 -19.16 29.58 15.87
CA ILE A 65 -18.16 29.46 14.79
C ILE A 65 -18.87 29.18 13.48
N ASP A 66 -19.74 28.15 13.49
CA ASP A 66 -20.36 27.63 12.28
C ASP A 66 -21.62 26.82 12.60
N GLU A 67 -22.50 26.68 11.62
CA GLU A 67 -23.56 25.68 11.62
C GLU A 67 -23.01 24.34 11.11
N ALA A 68 -23.32 23.24 11.81
CA ALA A 68 -22.77 21.93 11.49
C ALA A 68 -23.79 20.82 11.69
N ILE A 69 -23.50 19.67 11.08
CA ILE A 69 -24.20 18.41 11.39
C ILE A 69 -23.27 17.58 12.26
N ALA A 70 -23.73 17.21 13.45
CA ALA A 70 -23.08 16.22 14.30
C ALA A 70 -23.62 14.83 13.99
N LEU A 71 -22.73 13.91 13.56
CA LEU A 71 -23.02 12.49 13.41
C LEU A 71 -22.53 11.76 14.66
N VAL A 72 -23.39 10.98 15.30
CA VAL A 72 -23.09 10.27 16.55
C VAL A 72 -23.00 8.77 16.28
N PHE A 73 -21.91 8.15 16.70
CA PHE A 73 -21.70 6.69 16.66
C PHE A 73 -21.40 6.20 18.07
N ARG A 74 -22.11 5.16 18.50
CA ARG A 74 -21.94 4.54 19.82
C ARG A 74 -21.09 3.28 19.73
N ALA A 75 -20.20 3.12 20.68
CA ALA A 75 -19.45 1.88 20.87
C ALA A 75 -20.38 0.66 21.00
N PRO A 76 -20.01 -0.52 20.49
CA PRO A 76 -18.85 -0.80 19.62
C PRO A 76 -19.13 -0.53 18.12
N LYS A 77 -20.30 0.01 17.77
CA LYS A 77 -20.76 0.21 16.39
C LYS A 77 -20.26 1.56 15.84
N SER A 78 -18.95 1.69 15.68
CA SER A 78 -18.26 2.83 15.07
C SER A 78 -17.05 2.34 14.28
N TYR A 79 -16.33 3.23 13.56
CA TYR A 79 -15.10 2.87 12.85
C TYR A 79 -14.02 2.38 13.81
N THR A 80 -13.80 3.10 14.90
CA THR A 80 -12.77 2.80 15.91
C THR A 80 -13.19 1.74 16.93
N GLY A 81 -14.48 1.39 17.00
CA GLY A 81 -15.03 0.60 18.10
C GLY A 81 -15.33 1.40 19.36
N GLU A 82 -15.02 2.70 19.39
CA GLU A 82 -15.26 3.63 20.49
C GLU A 82 -16.46 4.53 20.20
N ASP A 83 -16.94 5.30 21.19
CA ASP A 83 -17.85 6.41 20.94
C ASP A 83 -17.17 7.40 19.99
N THR A 84 -17.88 7.80 18.94
CA THR A 84 -17.33 8.69 17.91
C THR A 84 -18.35 9.78 17.55
N VAL A 85 -17.89 11.01 17.41
CA VAL A 85 -18.68 12.13 16.88
C VAL A 85 -17.95 12.75 15.70
N GLU A 86 -18.67 12.99 14.60
CA GLU A 86 -18.15 13.71 13.44
C GLU A 86 -18.94 15.00 13.24
N PHE A 87 -18.24 16.13 13.24
CA PHE A 87 -18.80 17.42 12.88
C PHE A 87 -18.56 17.70 11.39
N SER A 88 -19.62 17.67 10.60
CA SER A 88 -19.61 18.15 9.21
C SER A 88 -19.94 19.65 9.22
N CYS A 89 -18.94 20.49 9.00
CA CYS A 89 -19.02 21.97 8.99
C CYS A 89 -18.67 22.52 7.59
N HIS A 90 -18.73 23.83 7.39
CA HIS A 90 -18.26 24.42 6.14
C HIS A 90 -16.75 24.20 5.95
N GLY A 91 -16.35 23.81 4.73
CA GLY A 91 -15.00 23.34 4.40
C GLY A 91 -13.95 24.44 4.20
N GLY A 92 -14.16 25.64 4.74
CA GLY A 92 -13.13 26.66 4.80
C GLY A 92 -12.02 26.26 5.78
N VAL A 93 -10.75 26.29 5.33
CA VAL A 93 -9.59 25.87 6.16
C VAL A 93 -9.56 26.54 7.55
N TYR A 94 -9.93 27.82 7.60
CA TYR A 94 -10.03 28.55 8.87
C TYR A 94 -11.14 27.98 9.77
N ILE A 95 -12.33 27.76 9.23
CA ILE A 95 -13.51 27.27 9.97
C ILE A 95 -13.22 25.90 10.55
N VAL A 96 -12.75 24.94 9.73
CA VAL A 96 -12.45 23.58 10.18
C VAL A 96 -11.40 23.57 11.29
N ARG A 97 -10.37 24.44 11.22
CA ARG A 97 -9.39 24.62 12.27
C ARG A 97 -9.97 25.19 13.56
N GLN A 98 -10.94 26.12 13.47
CA GLN A 98 -11.62 26.66 14.65
C GLN A 98 -12.50 25.60 15.32
N VAL A 99 -13.21 24.78 14.53
CA VAL A 99 -13.98 23.62 15.04
C VAL A 99 -13.07 22.65 15.77
N LEU A 100 -11.93 22.25 15.15
CA LEU A 100 -10.95 21.40 15.81
C LEU A 100 -10.44 22.03 17.11
N ARG A 101 -10.10 23.34 17.10
CA ARG A 101 -9.64 24.06 18.29
C ARG A 101 -10.69 24.06 19.40
N ALA A 102 -11.97 24.24 19.08
CA ALA A 102 -13.05 24.15 20.06
C ALA A 102 -13.10 22.78 20.74
N VAL A 103 -12.99 21.71 19.94
CA VAL A 103 -12.98 20.32 20.43
C VAL A 103 -11.76 20.03 21.33
N LEU A 104 -10.57 20.50 20.94
CA LEU A 104 -9.36 20.35 21.74
C LEU A 104 -9.44 21.11 23.06
N ASN A 105 -9.96 22.37 23.04
CA ASN A 105 -10.19 23.16 24.27
C ASN A 105 -11.23 22.50 25.19
N ALA A 106 -12.18 21.72 24.63
CA ALA A 106 -13.19 20.99 25.40
C ALA A 106 -12.67 19.71 26.07
N GLY A 107 -11.43 19.28 25.75
CA GLY A 107 -10.74 18.19 26.45
C GLY A 107 -10.30 17.03 25.58
N ALA A 108 -10.49 17.07 24.26
CA ALA A 108 -9.87 16.10 23.36
C ALA A 108 -8.37 16.38 23.20
N GLN A 109 -7.59 15.35 22.88
CA GLN A 109 -6.19 15.44 22.49
C GLN A 109 -6.05 15.42 20.96
N PRO A 110 -4.99 16.01 20.38
CA PRO A 110 -4.73 15.86 18.95
C PRO A 110 -4.47 14.39 18.60
N ALA A 111 -5.13 13.89 17.57
CA ALA A 111 -4.84 12.55 17.05
C ALA A 111 -3.52 12.54 16.27
N GLY A 112 -2.75 11.46 16.44
CA GLY A 112 -1.56 11.17 15.65
C GLY A 112 -1.88 10.66 14.24
N PRO A 113 -0.84 10.42 13.41
CA PRO A 113 -0.99 9.74 12.13
C PRO A 113 -1.63 8.36 12.30
N GLY A 114 -2.66 8.03 11.50
CA GLY A 114 -3.33 6.74 11.55
C GLY A 114 -4.06 6.41 12.84
N GLU A 115 -4.24 7.36 13.76
CA GLU A 115 -4.73 7.11 15.13
C GLU A 115 -6.09 6.40 15.15
N PHE A 116 -7.03 6.80 14.31
CA PHE A 116 -8.37 6.19 14.29
C PHE A 116 -8.33 4.76 13.74
N THR A 117 -7.52 4.50 12.70
CA THR A 117 -7.34 3.16 12.14
C THR A 117 -6.56 2.26 13.11
N LYS A 118 -5.58 2.83 13.83
CA LYS A 118 -4.87 2.13 14.90
C LYS A 118 -5.81 1.69 16.01
N ARG A 119 -6.74 2.56 16.42
CA ARG A 119 -7.77 2.21 17.42
C ARG A 119 -8.72 1.15 16.90
N ALA A 120 -9.13 1.22 15.63
CA ALA A 120 -9.93 0.16 15.01
C ALA A 120 -9.22 -1.20 15.07
N PHE A 121 -7.89 -1.23 14.81
CA PHE A 121 -7.06 -2.43 14.95
C PHE A 121 -6.96 -2.90 16.42
N LEU A 122 -6.60 -2.02 17.35
CA LEU A 122 -6.45 -2.36 18.76
C LEU A 122 -7.76 -2.84 19.41
N ASN A 123 -8.90 -2.35 18.93
CA ASN A 123 -10.23 -2.76 19.38
C ASN A 123 -10.78 -3.98 18.60
N GLY A 124 -9.95 -4.65 17.79
CA GLY A 124 -10.31 -5.88 17.07
C GLY A 124 -11.34 -5.68 15.95
N ARG A 125 -11.55 -4.44 15.48
CA ARG A 125 -12.49 -4.15 14.37
C ARG A 125 -11.93 -4.58 13.02
N ILE A 126 -10.63 -4.44 12.85
CA ILE A 126 -9.86 -4.80 11.65
C ILE A 126 -8.54 -5.43 12.07
N ASP A 127 -7.99 -6.29 11.25
CA ASP A 127 -6.63 -6.80 11.39
C ASP A 127 -5.59 -5.86 10.74
N LEU A 128 -4.30 -6.17 10.91
CA LEU A 128 -3.23 -5.30 10.43
C LEU A 128 -3.14 -5.24 8.89
N ALA A 129 -3.47 -6.35 8.19
CA ALA A 129 -3.50 -6.36 6.72
C ALA A 129 -4.64 -5.49 6.18
N LYS A 130 -5.81 -5.54 6.81
CA LYS A 130 -6.94 -4.64 6.50
C LYS A 130 -6.60 -3.19 6.78
N ALA A 131 -5.91 -2.92 7.90
CA ALA A 131 -5.46 -1.57 8.24
C ALA A 131 -4.54 -1.00 7.15
N GLU A 132 -3.48 -1.72 6.73
CA GLU A 132 -2.60 -1.30 5.63
C GLU A 132 -3.39 -1.00 4.34
N SER A 133 -4.42 -1.81 4.06
CA SER A 133 -5.24 -1.66 2.84
C SER A 133 -6.16 -0.44 2.85
N VAL A 134 -6.49 0.13 4.02
CA VAL A 134 -7.19 1.42 4.10
C VAL A 134 -6.37 2.52 3.43
N MET A 135 -5.04 2.57 3.67
CA MET A 135 -4.18 3.54 3.00
C MET A 135 -4.01 3.23 1.52
N SER A 136 -3.87 1.95 1.16
CA SER A 136 -3.81 1.52 -0.24
C SER A 136 -5.06 1.94 -1.02
N LEU A 137 -6.25 1.84 -0.41
CA LEU A 137 -7.50 2.28 -1.03
C LEU A 137 -7.56 3.81 -1.23
N ILE A 138 -7.10 4.58 -0.22
CA ILE A 138 -7.08 6.05 -0.30
C ILE A 138 -6.10 6.55 -1.36
N SER A 139 -4.97 5.87 -1.52
CA SER A 139 -3.93 6.20 -2.49
C SER A 139 -4.09 5.52 -3.84
N ALA A 140 -5.11 4.68 -4.02
CA ALA A 140 -5.35 3.96 -5.26
C ALA A 140 -5.54 4.92 -6.44
N GLN A 141 -4.80 4.69 -7.52
CA GLN A 141 -4.81 5.52 -8.73
C GLN A 141 -5.41 4.80 -9.94
N GLY A 142 -5.99 3.59 -9.75
CA GLY A 142 -6.60 2.78 -10.79
C GLY A 142 -7.65 1.83 -10.23
N GLU A 143 -8.49 1.28 -11.13
CA GLU A 143 -9.58 0.39 -10.77
C GLU A 143 -9.06 -0.90 -10.12
N GLN A 144 -8.01 -1.50 -10.69
CA GLN A 144 -7.42 -2.72 -10.14
C GLN A 144 -6.81 -2.47 -8.75
N ALA A 145 -6.08 -1.35 -8.55
CA ALA A 145 -5.52 -0.99 -7.25
C ALA A 145 -6.61 -0.81 -6.18
N ALA A 146 -7.69 -0.10 -6.52
CA ALA A 146 -8.83 0.08 -5.63
C ALA A 146 -9.52 -1.25 -5.31
N SER A 147 -9.68 -2.12 -6.31
CA SER A 147 -10.30 -3.45 -6.16
C SER A 147 -9.47 -4.35 -5.22
N VAL A 148 -8.15 -4.43 -5.42
CA VAL A 148 -7.24 -5.20 -4.54
C VAL A 148 -7.33 -4.70 -3.10
N ALA A 149 -7.22 -3.38 -2.90
CA ALA A 149 -7.30 -2.79 -1.56
C ALA A 149 -8.65 -3.07 -0.90
N PHE A 150 -9.76 -2.92 -1.63
CA PHE A 150 -11.10 -3.20 -1.13
C PHE A 150 -11.28 -4.68 -0.78
N ASN A 151 -10.84 -5.61 -1.64
CA ASN A 151 -10.90 -7.05 -1.37
C ASN A 151 -10.08 -7.47 -0.14
N THR A 152 -8.96 -6.79 0.12
CA THR A 152 -8.17 -7.03 1.34
C THR A 152 -8.91 -6.49 2.58
N ILE A 153 -9.57 -5.32 2.49
CA ILE A 153 -10.42 -4.79 3.58
C ILE A 153 -11.58 -5.74 3.86
N GLU A 154 -12.17 -6.36 2.83
CA GLU A 154 -13.22 -7.39 2.97
C GLU A 154 -12.70 -8.69 3.62
N GLY A 155 -11.38 -8.84 3.78
CA GLY A 155 -10.75 -9.95 4.51
C GLY A 155 -10.34 -11.14 3.64
N ARG A 156 -10.26 -11.00 2.32
CA ARG A 156 -9.87 -12.14 1.45
C ARG A 156 -8.45 -12.63 1.74
N LEU A 157 -7.50 -11.71 1.97
CA LEU A 157 -6.13 -12.09 2.35
C LEU A 157 -6.12 -12.70 3.75
N SER A 158 -6.72 -12.01 4.72
CA SER A 158 -6.75 -12.47 6.12
C SER A 158 -7.38 -13.85 6.23
N GLY A 159 -8.50 -14.10 5.55
CA GLY A 159 -9.15 -15.42 5.58
C GLY A 159 -8.28 -16.55 5.02
N ARG A 160 -7.48 -16.32 3.96
CA ARG A 160 -6.52 -17.31 3.45
C ARG A 160 -5.39 -17.56 4.47
N ILE A 161 -4.83 -16.51 5.04
CA ILE A 161 -3.76 -16.60 6.05
C ILE A 161 -4.26 -17.32 7.31
N GLU A 162 -5.45 -16.95 7.81
CA GLU A 162 -6.08 -17.60 8.96
C GLU A 162 -6.36 -19.08 8.71
N SER A 163 -6.82 -19.45 7.50
CA SER A 163 -7.03 -20.87 7.14
C SER A 163 -5.74 -21.68 7.19
N VAL A 164 -4.63 -21.13 6.67
CA VAL A 164 -3.31 -21.79 6.75
C VAL A 164 -2.85 -21.85 8.20
N ALA A 165 -2.92 -20.75 8.95
CA ALA A 165 -2.51 -20.72 10.36
C ALA A 165 -3.30 -21.73 11.20
N HIS A 166 -4.63 -21.79 11.04
CA HIS A 166 -5.48 -22.75 11.77
C HIS A 166 -5.15 -24.20 11.47
N SER A 167 -4.85 -24.54 10.21
CA SER A 167 -4.46 -25.91 9.87
C SER A 167 -3.18 -26.32 10.57
N ILE A 168 -2.19 -25.43 10.67
CA ILE A 168 -0.92 -25.67 11.36
C ILE A 168 -1.11 -25.69 12.87
N ILE A 169 -1.89 -24.74 13.44
CA ILE A 169 -2.21 -24.70 14.88
C ILE A 169 -2.84 -26.02 15.35
N ASN A 170 -3.76 -26.56 14.58
CA ASN A 170 -4.37 -27.85 14.92
C ASN A 170 -3.34 -28.97 14.99
N VAL A 171 -2.38 -29.00 14.06
CA VAL A 171 -1.25 -29.95 14.10
C VAL A 171 -0.38 -29.72 15.32
N CYS A 172 0.04 -28.47 15.59
CA CYS A 172 0.86 -28.12 16.75
C CYS A 172 0.18 -28.51 18.07
N ALA A 173 -1.11 -28.20 18.20
CA ALA A 173 -1.88 -28.56 19.40
C ALA A 173 -1.95 -30.07 19.63
N HIS A 174 -2.14 -30.87 18.56
CA HIS A 174 -2.19 -32.31 18.61
C HIS A 174 -0.80 -32.90 18.97
N LEU A 175 0.27 -32.43 18.32
CA LEU A 175 1.63 -32.84 18.61
C LEU A 175 2.02 -32.51 20.05
N SER A 176 1.71 -31.34 20.55
CA SER A 176 1.97 -30.95 21.95
C SER A 176 1.21 -31.85 22.93
N ALA A 177 -0.08 -32.11 22.66
CA ALA A 177 -0.86 -33.00 23.52
C ALA A 177 -0.30 -34.42 23.53
N TRP A 178 0.12 -34.97 22.39
CA TRP A 178 0.70 -36.29 22.28
C TRP A 178 2.07 -36.40 23.01
N VAL A 179 2.87 -35.35 22.98
CA VAL A 179 4.18 -35.29 23.66
C VAL A 179 4.00 -35.12 25.18
N ASP A 180 3.09 -34.21 25.59
CA ASP A 180 2.93 -33.85 27.02
C ASP A 180 2.16 -34.93 27.84
N TYR A 181 1.31 -35.72 27.17
CA TYR A 181 0.45 -36.71 27.82
C TYR A 181 0.66 -38.13 27.25
N PRO A 182 1.87 -38.73 27.39
CA PRO A 182 2.20 -40.03 26.78
C PRO A 182 1.41 -41.19 27.36
N ASP A 183 0.78 -41.02 28.52
CA ASP A 183 -0.02 -42.04 29.20
C ASP A 183 -1.52 -41.97 28.84
N GLU A 184 -1.93 -40.98 28.05
CA GLU A 184 -3.32 -40.81 27.57
C GLU A 184 -3.45 -41.44 26.17
N ASP A 185 -4.64 -42.03 25.87
CA ASP A 185 -4.99 -42.62 24.55
C ASP A 185 -5.22 -41.49 23.50
N ILE A 186 -4.18 -40.65 23.27
CA ILE A 186 -4.19 -39.65 22.21
C ILE A 186 -3.78 -40.32 20.91
N GLU A 187 -4.65 -40.25 19.89
CA GLU A 187 -4.38 -40.85 18.59
C GLU A 187 -3.15 -40.15 17.95
N GLU A 188 -2.14 -40.93 17.59
CA GLU A 188 -0.94 -40.44 16.95
C GLU A 188 -1.28 -39.91 15.56
N LEU A 189 -0.90 -38.65 15.27
CA LEU A 189 -0.98 -38.14 13.91
C LEU A 189 -0.02 -38.90 13.01
N SER A 190 -0.55 -39.51 11.96
CA SER A 190 0.28 -40.19 10.98
C SER A 190 1.22 -39.22 10.26
N THR A 191 2.41 -39.66 9.92
CA THR A 191 3.37 -38.90 9.12
C THR A 191 2.73 -38.36 7.80
N ASP A 192 1.83 -39.16 7.21
CA ASP A 192 1.12 -38.81 6.00
C ASP A 192 0.14 -37.60 6.20
N GLU A 193 -0.52 -37.52 7.35
CA GLU A 193 -1.42 -36.38 7.68
C GLU A 193 -0.63 -35.10 7.93
N LEU A 194 0.50 -35.19 8.64
CA LEU A 194 1.42 -34.10 8.85
C LEU A 194 1.96 -33.55 7.51
N GLU A 195 2.46 -34.47 6.66
CA GLU A 195 2.99 -34.13 5.34
C GLU A 195 1.93 -33.49 4.45
N LYS A 196 0.72 -34.02 4.45
CA LYS A 196 -0.40 -33.46 3.69
C LYS A 196 -0.73 -32.04 4.13
N THR A 197 -0.75 -31.78 5.44
CA THR A 197 -1.05 -30.46 6.00
C THR A 197 0.05 -29.46 5.65
N PHE A 198 1.32 -29.83 5.86
CA PHE A 198 2.44 -28.95 5.55
C PHE A 198 2.59 -28.71 4.03
N SER A 199 2.36 -29.72 3.20
CA SER A 199 2.38 -29.58 1.73
C SER A 199 1.29 -28.61 1.23
N ALA A 200 0.08 -28.71 1.80
CA ALA A 200 -1.00 -27.80 1.48
C ALA A 200 -0.68 -26.36 1.91
N ALA A 201 -0.15 -26.17 3.11
CA ALA A 201 0.29 -24.87 3.62
C ALA A 201 1.41 -24.28 2.76
N GLN A 202 2.39 -25.08 2.38
CA GLN A 202 3.48 -24.68 1.49
C GLN A 202 2.94 -24.18 0.14
N SER A 203 2.06 -24.96 -0.52
CA SER A 203 1.50 -24.64 -1.82
C SER A 203 0.71 -23.32 -1.78
N GLU A 204 -0.03 -23.09 -0.71
CA GLU A 204 -0.82 -21.88 -0.51
C GLU A 204 0.07 -20.64 -0.33
N LEU A 205 1.12 -20.74 0.50
CA LEU A 205 2.09 -19.68 0.72
C LEU A 205 2.91 -19.38 -0.55
N GLU A 206 3.34 -20.38 -1.28
CA GLU A 206 4.04 -20.21 -2.57
C GLU A 206 3.14 -19.50 -3.60
N SER A 207 1.85 -19.84 -3.65
CA SER A 207 0.87 -19.16 -4.50
C SER A 207 0.75 -17.68 -4.16
N LEU A 208 0.62 -17.32 -2.87
CA LEU A 208 0.55 -15.92 -2.42
C LEU A 208 1.83 -15.15 -2.73
N ILE A 209 3.00 -15.74 -2.47
CA ILE A 209 4.30 -15.11 -2.70
C ILE A 209 4.56 -14.89 -4.20
N SER A 210 4.21 -15.86 -5.04
CA SER A 210 4.40 -15.74 -6.50
C SER A 210 3.60 -14.60 -7.12
N GLY A 211 2.43 -14.26 -6.55
CA GLY A 211 1.60 -13.15 -7.01
C GLY A 211 2.03 -11.77 -6.51
N PHE A 212 3.01 -11.70 -5.60
CA PHE A 212 3.38 -10.44 -4.92
C PHE A 212 3.83 -9.32 -5.86
N GLU A 213 4.74 -9.62 -6.81
CA GLU A 213 5.26 -8.61 -7.74
C GLU A 213 4.16 -7.96 -8.58
N ASN A 214 3.16 -8.75 -9.00
CA ASN A 214 2.02 -8.26 -9.77
C ASN A 214 1.11 -7.38 -8.90
N GLY A 215 0.79 -7.83 -7.69
CA GLY A 215 0.01 -7.05 -6.72
C GLY A 215 0.69 -5.73 -6.35
N LYS A 216 2.01 -5.75 -6.11
CA LYS A 216 2.82 -4.56 -5.84
C LYS A 216 2.83 -3.60 -7.03
N ALA A 217 3.04 -4.10 -8.24
CA ALA A 217 3.07 -3.27 -9.45
C ALA A 217 1.75 -2.51 -9.67
N VAL A 218 0.61 -3.17 -9.38
CA VAL A 218 -0.72 -2.57 -9.50
C VAL A 218 -1.00 -1.56 -8.38
N THR A 219 -0.62 -1.87 -7.12
CA THR A 219 -1.04 -1.06 -5.95
C THR A 219 -0.04 0.04 -5.60
N GLN A 220 1.25 -0.24 -5.64
CA GLN A 220 2.31 0.69 -5.26
C GLN A 220 3.02 1.34 -6.44
N GLY A 221 2.90 0.71 -7.61
CA GLY A 221 3.62 1.11 -8.81
C GLY A 221 5.07 0.62 -8.85
N VAL A 222 5.69 0.77 -10.01
CA VAL A 222 7.02 0.26 -10.35
C VAL A 222 8.01 1.40 -10.47
N ASP A 223 9.12 1.34 -9.73
CA ASP A 223 10.20 2.32 -9.82
C ASP A 223 10.86 2.24 -11.20
N THR A 224 10.62 3.28 -12.01
CA THR A 224 10.94 3.28 -13.43
C THR A 224 11.93 4.38 -13.77
N VAL A 225 12.97 4.03 -14.51
CA VAL A 225 13.95 4.98 -15.07
C VAL A 225 13.88 4.97 -16.59
N ILE A 226 13.84 6.16 -17.20
CA ILE A 226 13.91 6.32 -18.65
C ILE A 226 15.35 6.69 -19.02
N VAL A 227 16.01 5.85 -19.82
CA VAL A 227 17.37 6.04 -20.31
C VAL A 227 17.39 6.21 -21.83
N GLY A 228 18.43 6.82 -22.36
CA GLY A 228 18.60 7.07 -23.79
C GLY A 228 19.52 8.27 -24.00
N ARG A 229 20.22 8.33 -25.14
CA ARG A 229 21.10 9.46 -25.50
C ARG A 229 20.32 10.78 -25.62
N PRO A 230 20.97 11.94 -25.69
CA PRO A 230 20.30 13.23 -25.93
C PRO A 230 19.46 13.21 -27.22
N ASN A 231 18.33 13.90 -27.21
CA ASN A 231 17.45 14.12 -28.37
C ASN A 231 16.74 12.88 -28.97
N VAL A 232 16.78 11.71 -28.33
CA VAL A 232 16.00 10.52 -28.76
C VAL A 232 14.50 10.68 -28.47
N GLY A 233 14.12 11.68 -27.68
CA GLY A 233 12.72 11.98 -27.35
C GLY A 233 12.26 11.50 -25.97
N LYS A 234 13.18 11.35 -24.99
CA LYS A 234 12.85 10.98 -23.61
C LYS A 234 11.79 11.91 -22.99
N SER A 235 11.99 13.24 -23.06
CA SER A 235 11.05 14.22 -22.54
C SER A 235 9.70 14.19 -23.27
N THR A 236 9.70 13.89 -24.56
CA THR A 236 8.46 13.73 -25.33
C THR A 236 7.72 12.47 -24.92
N LEU A 237 8.45 11.36 -24.69
CA LEU A 237 7.87 10.13 -24.15
C LEU A 237 7.31 10.34 -22.75
N MET A 238 8.04 11.02 -21.86
CA MET A 238 7.54 11.39 -20.54
C MET A 238 6.24 12.22 -20.62
N ASN A 239 6.19 13.19 -21.56
CA ASN A 239 4.98 13.99 -21.78
C ASN A 239 3.83 13.12 -22.31
N LEU A 240 4.10 12.16 -23.21
CA LEU A 240 3.10 11.22 -23.69
C LEU A 240 2.56 10.37 -22.54
N LEU A 241 3.44 9.78 -21.73
CA LEU A 241 3.06 8.98 -20.56
C LEU A 241 2.27 9.81 -19.53
N SER A 242 2.69 11.07 -19.29
CA SER A 242 2.01 11.99 -18.38
C SER A 242 0.68 12.53 -18.94
N GLY A 243 0.47 12.48 -20.25
CA GLY A 243 -0.78 12.87 -20.92
C GLY A 243 -1.86 11.78 -20.86
N CYS A 244 -1.47 10.54 -20.62
CA CYS A 244 -2.39 9.44 -20.33
C CYS A 244 -2.83 9.57 -18.87
N GLU A 245 -3.91 10.29 -18.59
CA GLU A 245 -4.46 10.57 -17.25
C GLU A 245 -3.40 10.96 -16.21
N ARG A 246 -3.17 12.27 -16.07
CA ARG A 246 -2.36 12.79 -14.96
C ARG A 246 -2.97 12.34 -13.64
N SER A 247 -2.33 11.44 -12.93
CA SER A 247 -2.57 11.28 -11.50
C SER A 247 -2.42 12.65 -10.83
N ILE A 248 -3.44 13.08 -10.11
CA ILE A 248 -3.37 14.26 -9.27
C ILE A 248 -2.21 14.03 -8.32
N VAL A 249 -1.14 14.81 -8.47
CA VAL A 249 -0.05 14.85 -7.49
C VAL A 249 -0.70 15.24 -6.16
N THR A 250 -0.90 14.28 -5.29
CA THR A 250 -1.27 14.57 -3.92
C THR A 250 0.00 15.06 -3.25
N ASP A 251 0.10 16.38 -3.07
CA ASP A 251 1.06 16.95 -2.12
C ASP A 251 0.71 16.41 -0.74
N VAL A 252 1.33 15.31 -0.34
CA VAL A 252 1.30 14.86 1.05
C VAL A 252 2.18 15.85 1.82
N PRO A 253 1.64 16.68 2.72
CA PRO A 253 2.45 17.63 3.47
C PRO A 253 3.36 16.86 4.42
N GLY A 254 4.66 16.86 4.18
CA GLY A 254 5.65 16.23 5.05
C GLY A 254 6.92 15.77 4.34
N THR A 255 6.96 15.68 3.01
CA THR A 255 8.10 15.16 2.24
C THR A 255 8.86 16.26 1.48
N THR A 256 8.95 17.48 2.02
CA THR A 256 9.54 18.66 1.37
C THR A 256 11.08 18.67 1.29
N ARG A 257 11.73 17.52 1.08
CA ARG A 257 13.17 17.46 0.75
C ARG A 257 13.55 16.39 -0.25
N ASP A 258 12.63 15.56 -0.69
CA ASP A 258 12.88 14.53 -1.69
C ASP A 258 12.32 14.97 -3.05
N ILE A 259 13.11 14.71 -4.05
CA ILE A 259 13.03 15.02 -5.47
C ILE A 259 11.65 14.67 -6.01
N VAL A 260 11.04 15.53 -6.83
CA VAL A 260 9.74 15.34 -7.48
C VAL A 260 9.75 14.04 -8.29
N GLU A 261 9.21 12.98 -7.70
CA GLU A 261 8.88 11.74 -8.40
C GLU A 261 7.53 11.97 -9.08
N GLN A 262 7.51 11.80 -10.40
CA GLN A 262 6.26 11.88 -11.15
C GLN A 262 5.69 10.48 -11.30
N THR A 263 4.53 10.24 -10.70
CA THR A 263 3.78 9.01 -10.92
C THR A 263 2.91 9.18 -12.17
N VAL A 264 3.00 8.22 -13.09
CA VAL A 264 2.19 8.18 -14.32
C VAL A 264 1.49 6.83 -14.41
N ARG A 265 0.25 6.86 -14.94
CA ARG A 265 -0.53 5.66 -15.19
C ARG A 265 -0.47 5.31 -16.69
N VAL A 266 -0.14 4.08 -17.00
CA VAL A 266 -0.13 3.52 -18.36
C VAL A 266 -1.00 2.26 -18.37
N GLY A 267 -2.24 2.39 -18.82
CA GLY A 267 -3.27 1.37 -18.60
C GLY A 267 -3.55 1.18 -17.10
N GLU A 268 -3.46 -0.05 -16.63
CA GLU A 268 -3.58 -0.37 -15.20
C GLU A 268 -2.25 -0.33 -14.45
N ASN A 269 -1.14 -0.08 -15.15
CA ASN A 269 0.19 -0.05 -14.54
C ASN A 269 0.52 1.34 -14.02
N LEU A 270 1.04 1.40 -12.81
CA LEU A 270 1.51 2.61 -12.17
C LEU A 270 3.04 2.65 -12.26
N LEU A 271 3.59 3.68 -12.92
CA LEU A 271 5.03 3.88 -13.05
C LEU A 271 5.46 5.08 -12.22
N ARG A 272 6.37 4.88 -11.27
CA ARG A 272 7.01 5.97 -10.53
C ARG A 272 8.27 6.40 -11.30
N LEU A 273 8.15 7.47 -12.07
CA LEU A 273 9.23 7.99 -12.89
C LEU A 273 10.18 8.82 -12.03
N ALA A 274 11.41 8.38 -11.93
CA ALA A 274 12.47 9.20 -11.36
C ALA A 274 12.77 10.35 -12.32
N ASP A 275 12.68 11.63 -11.87
CA ASP A 275 13.00 12.77 -12.70
C ASP A 275 14.47 12.76 -13.12
N THR A 276 14.71 12.35 -14.38
CA THR A 276 16.02 12.45 -15.02
C THR A 276 16.26 13.85 -15.62
N ALA A 277 15.25 14.76 -15.59
CA ALA A 277 15.37 16.10 -16.15
C ALA A 277 16.25 17.05 -15.31
N GLY A 278 16.58 16.67 -14.07
CA GLY A 278 17.59 17.37 -13.25
C GLY A 278 19.03 17.19 -13.75
N ILE A 279 19.27 16.35 -14.76
CA ILE A 279 20.57 16.15 -15.45
C ILE A 279 20.68 17.08 -16.68
N ARG A 280 19.97 18.22 -16.68
CA ARG A 280 20.13 19.22 -17.75
C ARG A 280 21.36 20.05 -17.48
N ASP A 281 22.26 20.03 -18.49
CA ASP A 281 23.23 21.06 -18.86
C ASP A 281 23.37 22.25 -17.88
N THR A 282 24.17 22.07 -16.85
CA THR A 282 24.82 23.21 -16.19
C THR A 282 26.30 22.89 -16.17
N ASP A 283 27.03 23.56 -17.06
CA ASP A 283 28.49 23.69 -16.95
C ASP A 283 28.87 24.06 -15.52
N ASN A 284 29.79 23.30 -14.98
CA ASN A 284 30.53 23.52 -13.73
C ASN A 284 29.99 22.94 -12.40
N LYS A 285 30.77 21.97 -11.89
CA LYS A 285 30.92 21.53 -10.47
C LYS A 285 29.79 20.80 -9.76
N ILE A 286 28.61 20.60 -10.35
CA ILE A 286 27.51 19.78 -9.78
C ILE A 286 27.48 18.38 -10.42
N GLU A 287 28.33 18.12 -11.40
CA GLU A 287 28.39 16.87 -12.16
C GLU A 287 28.63 15.61 -11.31
N SER A 288 29.47 15.70 -10.28
CA SER A 288 29.78 14.53 -9.45
C SER A 288 28.61 14.07 -8.57
N ILE A 289 27.83 15.01 -8.04
CA ILE A 289 26.66 14.69 -7.20
C ILE A 289 25.50 14.17 -8.07
N GLY A 290 25.31 14.75 -9.27
CA GLY A 290 24.28 14.31 -10.22
C GLY A 290 24.53 12.91 -10.77
N VAL A 291 25.78 12.56 -11.09
CA VAL A 291 26.17 11.23 -11.58
C VAL A 291 26.04 10.16 -10.49
N GLU A 292 26.41 10.48 -9.26
CA GLU A 292 26.29 9.55 -8.13
C GLU A 292 24.83 9.31 -7.75
N LEU A 293 24.01 10.36 -7.78
CA LEU A 293 22.55 10.27 -7.57
C LEU A 293 21.85 9.47 -8.70
N ALA A 294 22.26 9.69 -9.94
CA ALA A 294 21.77 8.92 -11.09
C ALA A 294 22.17 7.45 -10.98
N LYS A 295 23.41 7.13 -10.63
CA LYS A 295 23.85 5.73 -10.40
C LYS A 295 23.09 5.06 -9.25
N LYS A 296 22.83 5.78 -8.16
CA LYS A 296 22.05 5.27 -7.02
C LYS A 296 20.58 5.02 -7.38
N ARG A 297 20.00 5.83 -8.26
CA ARG A 297 18.64 5.64 -8.78
C ARG A 297 18.55 4.48 -9.77
N LEU A 298 19.50 4.41 -10.67
CA LEU A 298 19.64 3.30 -11.61
C LEU A 298 19.79 1.94 -10.91
N SER A 299 20.43 1.91 -9.72
CA SER A 299 20.57 0.68 -8.93
C SER A 299 19.28 0.26 -8.21
N ARG A 300 18.33 1.18 -8.03
CA ARG A 300 17.04 0.93 -7.37
C ARG A 300 15.89 0.72 -8.35
N ALA A 301 16.08 1.08 -9.63
CA ALA A 301 15.04 0.94 -10.64
C ALA A 301 14.64 -0.52 -10.83
N GLU A 302 13.34 -0.79 -10.70
CA GLU A 302 12.71 -2.10 -10.95
C GLU A 302 12.42 -2.30 -12.44
N LEU A 303 12.25 -1.20 -13.19
CA LEU A 303 12.04 -1.18 -14.63
C LEU A 303 12.93 -0.13 -15.31
N VAL A 304 13.58 -0.50 -16.42
CA VAL A 304 14.33 0.44 -17.26
C VAL A 304 13.64 0.57 -18.60
N ILE A 305 13.24 1.79 -18.98
CA ILE A 305 12.74 2.10 -20.32
C ILE A 305 13.87 2.72 -21.13
N ALA A 306 14.44 1.94 -22.07
CA ALA A 306 15.53 2.38 -22.95
C ALA A 306 14.93 2.98 -24.24
N VAL A 307 15.20 4.25 -24.51
CA VAL A 307 14.65 4.99 -25.65
C VAL A 307 15.70 5.17 -26.72
N PHE A 308 15.40 4.70 -27.95
CA PHE A 308 16.24 4.78 -29.12
C PHE A 308 15.59 5.65 -30.21
N ASP A 309 16.40 6.34 -30.99
CA ASP A 309 15.93 7.11 -32.16
C ASP A 309 15.82 6.21 -33.39
N GLY A 310 14.60 5.88 -33.83
CA GLY A 310 14.34 5.04 -34.99
C GLY A 310 14.88 5.63 -36.31
N ALA A 311 14.95 6.97 -36.40
CA ALA A 311 15.38 7.66 -37.62
C ALA A 311 16.91 7.78 -37.75
N GLN A 312 17.72 7.21 -36.82
CA GLN A 312 19.17 7.29 -36.83
C GLN A 312 19.80 5.91 -36.64
N LYS A 313 21.03 5.72 -37.12
CA LYS A 313 21.81 4.52 -36.82
C LYS A 313 22.19 4.47 -35.35
N LEU A 314 22.28 3.28 -34.78
CA LEU A 314 22.79 3.07 -33.44
C LEU A 314 24.22 3.59 -33.32
N THR A 315 24.50 4.25 -32.19
CA THR A 315 25.82 4.81 -31.84
C THR A 315 26.45 4.00 -30.71
N ASP A 316 27.70 4.27 -30.39
CA ASP A 316 28.40 3.62 -29.27
C ASP A 316 27.66 3.88 -27.91
N GLU A 317 27.10 5.09 -27.71
CA GLU A 317 26.26 5.40 -26.56
C GLU A 317 25.00 4.52 -26.48
N ASP A 318 24.37 4.24 -27.61
CA ASP A 318 23.20 3.33 -27.67
C ASP A 318 23.62 1.89 -27.30
N MET A 319 24.83 1.47 -27.69
CA MET A 319 25.38 0.16 -27.30
C MET A 319 25.66 0.05 -25.82
N GLU A 320 26.22 1.10 -25.20
CA GLU A 320 26.41 1.17 -23.74
C GLU A 320 25.08 1.06 -22.98
N ILE A 321 24.00 1.69 -23.48
CA ILE A 321 22.65 1.60 -22.89
C ILE A 321 22.12 0.18 -23.03
N ILE A 322 22.28 -0.47 -24.18
CA ILE A 322 21.88 -1.85 -24.41
C ILE A 322 22.59 -2.80 -23.44
N ASP A 323 23.92 -2.64 -23.27
CA ASP A 323 24.70 -3.47 -22.36
C ASP A 323 24.31 -3.22 -20.90
N PHE A 324 24.01 -1.97 -20.53
CA PHE A 324 23.49 -1.61 -19.20
C PHE A 324 22.16 -2.29 -18.89
N CYS A 325 21.27 -2.43 -19.88
CA CYS A 325 19.95 -3.06 -19.73
C CYS A 325 20.04 -4.60 -19.65
N SER A 326 21.18 -5.18 -20.00
CA SER A 326 21.36 -6.63 -20.01
C SER A 326 21.16 -7.23 -18.61
N GLY A 327 20.30 -8.26 -18.52
CA GLY A 327 19.97 -8.92 -17.25
C GLY A 327 19.02 -8.14 -16.31
N ARG A 328 18.50 -6.97 -16.76
CA ARG A 328 17.52 -6.18 -16.02
C ARG A 328 16.13 -6.30 -16.64
N ARG A 329 15.08 -6.10 -15.83
CA ARG A 329 13.72 -5.91 -16.38
C ARG A 329 13.71 -4.61 -17.18
N SER A 330 13.68 -4.72 -18.50
CA SER A 330 13.85 -3.58 -19.39
C SER A 330 12.95 -3.64 -20.62
N LEU A 331 12.49 -2.45 -21.05
CA LEU A 331 11.69 -2.24 -22.26
C LEU A 331 12.45 -1.36 -23.24
N ALA A 332 12.65 -1.82 -24.46
CA ALA A 332 13.17 -0.99 -25.55
C ALA A 332 12.05 -0.25 -26.26
N VAL A 333 12.16 1.07 -26.31
CA VAL A 333 11.24 1.96 -27.04
C VAL A 333 11.98 2.56 -28.23
N VAL A 334 11.64 2.15 -29.44
CA VAL A 334 12.15 2.78 -30.67
C VAL A 334 11.20 3.89 -31.07
N ASN A 335 11.62 5.11 -30.77
CA ASN A 335 10.83 6.33 -30.96
C ASN A 335 11.01 6.92 -32.36
N LYS A 336 10.15 7.86 -32.73
CA LYS A 336 10.13 8.61 -34.01
C LYS A 336 9.77 7.72 -35.21
N SER A 337 8.86 6.75 -35.00
CA SER A 337 8.35 5.89 -36.08
C SER A 337 7.72 6.66 -37.24
N ASP A 338 7.27 7.89 -36.99
CA ASP A 338 6.73 8.82 -37.99
C ASP A 338 7.76 9.30 -39.03
N LEU A 339 9.06 9.16 -38.74
CA LEU A 339 10.15 9.54 -39.64
C LEU A 339 10.74 8.37 -40.43
N GLY A 340 10.23 7.14 -40.22
CA GLY A 340 10.78 5.91 -40.77
C GLY A 340 11.98 5.38 -40.00
N PHE A 341 12.32 4.10 -40.23
CA PHE A 341 13.38 3.40 -39.50
C PHE A 341 14.70 3.35 -40.28
N VAL A 342 15.75 3.84 -39.67
CA VAL A 342 17.14 3.75 -40.09
C VAL A 342 17.97 2.89 -39.13
N CYS A 343 17.54 2.80 -37.87
CA CYS A 343 18.20 1.98 -36.85
C CYS A 343 18.01 0.48 -37.16
N ASN A 344 18.96 -0.33 -36.67
CA ASN A 344 18.83 -1.79 -36.70
C ASN A 344 17.88 -2.29 -35.59
N THR A 345 16.58 -2.30 -35.92
CA THR A 345 15.52 -2.72 -34.97
C THR A 345 15.64 -4.20 -34.60
N ASP A 346 16.09 -5.07 -35.51
CA ASP A 346 16.26 -6.49 -35.21
C ASP A 346 17.36 -6.73 -34.20
N TYR A 347 18.43 -5.94 -34.23
CA TYR A 347 19.48 -6.00 -33.20
C TYR A 347 18.92 -5.62 -31.85
N ILE A 348 18.17 -4.51 -31.72
CA ILE A 348 17.53 -4.10 -30.46
C ILE A 348 16.58 -5.21 -29.97
N LYS A 349 15.70 -5.74 -30.86
CA LYS A 349 14.78 -6.85 -30.52
C LYS A 349 15.51 -8.07 -29.97
N SER A 350 16.69 -8.38 -30.50
CA SER A 350 17.48 -9.53 -30.02
C SER A 350 18.09 -9.35 -28.63
N ARG A 351 18.19 -8.09 -28.13
CA ARG A 351 18.84 -7.76 -26.87
C ARG A 351 17.86 -7.47 -25.73
N PHE A 352 16.59 -7.21 -26.05
CA PHE A 352 15.53 -6.91 -25.08
C PHE A 352 14.42 -7.94 -25.12
N GLY A 353 13.93 -8.34 -23.95
CA GLY A 353 12.76 -9.23 -23.83
C GLY A 353 11.43 -8.54 -24.15
N ALA A 354 11.40 -7.20 -24.09
CA ALA A 354 10.24 -6.37 -24.39
C ALA A 354 10.66 -5.23 -25.33
N TYR A 355 9.85 -4.97 -26.35
CA TYR A 355 10.15 -4.04 -27.42
C TYR A 355 8.88 -3.38 -27.94
N VAL A 356 8.93 -2.07 -28.24
CA VAL A 356 7.85 -1.33 -28.88
C VAL A 356 8.36 -0.25 -29.82
N GLU A 357 7.67 -0.07 -30.95
CA GLU A 357 7.87 1.02 -31.91
C GLU A 357 6.77 2.06 -31.70
N LEU A 358 7.14 3.32 -31.52
CA LEU A 358 6.16 4.40 -31.33
C LEU A 358 6.67 5.74 -31.87
N SER A 359 5.73 6.66 -32.03
CA SER A 359 6.04 8.08 -32.17
C SER A 359 5.46 8.81 -30.96
N ALA A 360 6.34 9.20 -30.01
CA ALA A 360 5.93 9.99 -28.85
C ALA A 360 5.33 11.36 -29.23
N LYS A 361 5.65 11.87 -30.43
CA LYS A 361 5.12 13.14 -30.95
C LYS A 361 3.68 13.01 -31.42
N THR A 362 3.32 11.92 -32.08
CA THR A 362 1.98 11.69 -32.67
C THR A 362 1.10 10.79 -31.82
N ALA A 363 1.62 10.26 -30.70
CA ALA A 363 1.00 9.26 -29.84
C ALA A 363 0.69 7.91 -30.55
N GLN A 364 1.23 7.67 -31.74
CA GLN A 364 1.09 6.40 -32.43
C GLN A 364 1.91 5.32 -31.71
N GLY A 365 1.33 4.13 -31.48
CA GLY A 365 1.97 3.02 -30.77
C GLY A 365 1.72 3.03 -29.25
N GLY A 366 0.95 3.98 -28.71
CA GLY A 366 0.66 4.08 -27.28
C GLY A 366 -0.06 2.86 -26.69
N GLY A 367 -1.05 2.32 -27.42
CA GLY A 367 -1.76 1.11 -26.97
C GLY A 367 -0.88 -0.16 -26.99
N GLU A 368 0.10 -0.24 -27.91
CA GLU A 368 1.07 -1.33 -27.92
C GLU A 368 2.05 -1.22 -26.74
N LEU A 369 2.48 0.01 -26.41
CA LEU A 369 3.29 0.28 -25.24
C LEU A 369 2.60 -0.18 -23.95
N GLU A 370 1.31 0.12 -23.79
CA GLU A 370 0.50 -0.30 -22.65
C GLU A 370 0.47 -1.84 -22.54
N LYS A 371 0.18 -2.52 -23.65
CA LYS A 371 0.13 -3.98 -23.69
C LYS A 371 1.47 -4.62 -23.34
N VAL A 372 2.56 -4.16 -23.96
CA VAL A 372 3.90 -4.69 -23.73
C VAL A 372 4.35 -4.44 -22.29
N LEU A 373 4.00 -3.28 -21.69
CA LEU A 373 4.25 -3.00 -20.28
C LEU A 373 3.47 -3.95 -19.37
N SER A 374 2.20 -4.18 -19.65
CA SER A 374 1.36 -5.09 -18.84
C SER A 374 1.87 -6.54 -18.90
N ASP A 375 2.32 -6.99 -20.09
CA ASP A 375 2.92 -8.32 -20.24
C ASP A 375 4.26 -8.42 -19.50
N LEU A 376 5.13 -7.40 -19.61
CA LEU A 376 6.43 -7.35 -18.95
C LEU A 376 6.30 -7.30 -17.41
N LEU A 377 5.29 -6.61 -16.91
CA LEU A 377 5.01 -6.48 -15.47
C LEU A 377 4.17 -7.64 -14.92
N GLY A 378 3.65 -8.51 -15.79
CA GLY A 378 2.82 -9.65 -15.41
C GLY A 378 1.39 -9.26 -14.98
N THR A 379 0.96 -8.05 -15.34
CA THR A 379 -0.36 -7.52 -14.93
C THR A 379 -1.47 -7.81 -15.94
N SER A 380 -1.14 -8.31 -17.15
CA SER A 380 -2.12 -8.61 -18.21
C SER A 380 -3.20 -9.62 -17.81
N ASN A 381 -2.87 -10.58 -16.94
CA ASN A 381 -3.78 -11.60 -16.44
C ASN A 381 -3.97 -11.51 -14.93
N PHE A 382 -3.68 -10.35 -14.33
CA PHE A 382 -3.85 -10.17 -12.90
C PHE A 382 -5.34 -10.14 -12.53
N ASP A 383 -5.73 -11.01 -11.58
CA ASP A 383 -7.08 -11.01 -11.04
C ASP A 383 -7.14 -10.15 -9.77
N PRO A 384 -7.67 -8.93 -9.83
CA PRO A 384 -7.77 -8.04 -8.69
C PRO A 384 -8.76 -8.55 -7.63
N SER A 385 -9.56 -9.57 -7.96
CA SER A 385 -10.49 -10.19 -7.00
C SER A 385 -9.83 -11.26 -6.15
N ALA A 386 -8.67 -11.78 -6.55
CA ALA A 386 -7.91 -12.74 -5.77
C ALA A 386 -7.26 -12.07 -4.54
N ALA A 387 -6.97 -12.89 -3.51
CA ALA A 387 -6.15 -12.43 -2.39
C ALA A 387 -4.71 -12.17 -2.87
N ALA A 388 -4.20 -10.98 -2.59
CA ALA A 388 -2.86 -10.58 -3.00
C ALA A 388 -2.08 -9.96 -1.83
N LEU A 389 -0.78 -10.26 -1.77
CA LEU A 389 0.15 -9.55 -0.91
C LEU A 389 0.47 -8.20 -1.57
N THR A 390 0.41 -7.12 -0.80
CA THR A 390 0.59 -5.75 -1.31
C THR A 390 1.74 -4.99 -0.64
N SER A 391 2.29 -5.53 0.46
CA SER A 391 3.42 -4.91 1.17
C SER A 391 4.57 -5.89 1.37
N GLU A 392 5.81 -5.35 1.42
CA GLU A 392 7.01 -6.13 1.73
C GLU A 392 6.91 -6.80 3.12
N ARG A 393 6.24 -6.16 4.08
CA ARG A 393 5.99 -6.75 5.40
C ARG A 393 5.18 -8.03 5.27
N GLN A 394 4.04 -7.99 4.56
CA GLN A 394 3.18 -9.16 4.34
C GLN A 394 3.94 -10.28 3.64
N ARG A 395 4.71 -9.93 2.58
CA ARG A 395 5.54 -10.88 1.86
C ARG A 395 6.57 -11.53 2.77
N ASN A 396 7.29 -10.75 3.57
CA ASN A 396 8.31 -11.27 4.47
C ASN A 396 7.73 -12.20 5.54
N CYS A 397 6.53 -11.93 6.06
CA CYS A 397 5.84 -12.85 6.95
C CYS A 397 5.51 -14.17 6.24
N CYS A 398 4.98 -14.14 5.02
CA CYS A 398 4.71 -15.34 4.23
C CYS A 398 5.99 -16.13 3.89
N VAL A 399 7.10 -15.46 3.56
CA VAL A 399 8.39 -16.11 3.28
C VAL A 399 8.92 -16.80 4.53
N ARG A 400 8.93 -16.14 5.69
CA ARG A 400 9.36 -16.76 6.96
C ARG A 400 8.49 -17.98 7.31
N ALA A 401 7.17 -17.86 7.15
CA ALA A 401 6.27 -18.98 7.37
C ALA A 401 6.56 -20.15 6.41
N LEU A 402 6.77 -19.85 5.13
CA LEU A 402 7.12 -20.85 4.11
C LEU A 402 8.44 -21.58 4.43
N ASP A 403 9.47 -20.83 4.83
CA ASP A 403 10.77 -21.40 5.18
C ASP A 403 10.63 -22.31 6.40
N SER A 404 9.89 -21.89 7.44
CA SER A 404 9.62 -22.70 8.62
C SER A 404 8.83 -23.98 8.30
N ILE A 405 7.86 -23.91 7.37
CA ILE A 405 7.14 -25.10 6.89
C ILE A 405 8.07 -26.07 6.13
N LYS A 406 8.96 -25.54 5.28
CA LYS A 406 9.95 -26.36 4.58
C LYS A 406 10.91 -27.04 5.56
N GLU A 407 11.31 -26.36 6.61
CA GLU A 407 12.13 -26.93 7.70
C GLU A 407 11.35 -28.02 8.46
N ALA A 408 10.07 -27.80 8.79
CA ALA A 408 9.22 -28.82 9.45
C ALA A 408 9.10 -30.08 8.59
N ARG A 409 8.86 -29.94 7.28
CA ARG A 409 8.79 -31.07 6.33
C ARG A 409 10.11 -31.80 6.23
N SER A 410 11.23 -31.09 6.11
CA SER A 410 12.57 -31.70 6.04
C SER A 410 12.91 -32.45 7.34
N ALA A 411 12.52 -31.92 8.50
CA ALA A 411 12.69 -32.60 9.79
C ALA A 411 11.85 -33.88 9.84
N LEU A 412 10.60 -33.84 9.37
CA LEU A 412 9.71 -35.00 9.30
C LEU A 412 10.26 -36.09 8.38
N GLU A 413 10.71 -35.73 7.17
CA GLU A 413 11.32 -36.66 6.21
C GLU A 413 12.63 -37.29 6.75
N SER A 414 13.39 -36.52 7.53
CA SER A 414 14.66 -36.98 8.12
C SER A 414 14.46 -37.84 9.39
N GLY A 415 13.22 -38.06 9.83
CA GLY A 415 12.92 -38.83 11.05
C GLY A 415 13.40 -38.15 12.35
N VAL A 416 13.47 -36.80 12.35
CA VAL A 416 13.76 -36.02 13.56
C VAL A 416 12.55 -36.11 14.50
N THR A 417 12.76 -35.86 15.80
CA THR A 417 11.69 -35.93 16.81
C THR A 417 10.55 -34.98 16.50
N LEU A 418 9.33 -35.38 16.81
CA LEU A 418 8.12 -34.57 16.57
C LEU A 418 8.13 -33.22 17.30
N ASP A 419 8.86 -33.13 18.43
CA ASP A 419 9.10 -31.82 19.12
C ASP A 419 9.80 -30.82 18.21
N ALA A 420 10.82 -31.26 17.46
CA ALA A 420 11.53 -30.35 16.55
C ALA A 420 10.65 -29.95 15.37
N VAL A 421 9.81 -30.85 14.85
CA VAL A 421 8.81 -30.56 13.84
C VAL A 421 7.81 -29.54 14.37
N ASN A 422 7.34 -29.69 15.61
CA ASN A 422 6.41 -28.78 16.26
C ASN A 422 6.99 -27.37 16.41
N VAL A 423 8.25 -27.24 16.83
CA VAL A 423 8.93 -25.95 16.95
C VAL A 423 8.98 -25.22 15.59
N CYS A 424 9.30 -25.91 14.50
CA CYS A 424 9.30 -25.30 13.17
C CYS A 424 7.87 -24.87 12.76
N ALA A 425 6.86 -25.70 13.04
CA ALA A 425 5.47 -25.40 12.75
C ALA A 425 4.96 -24.16 13.55
N ASP A 426 5.31 -24.06 14.84
CA ASP A 426 5.01 -22.90 15.68
C ASP A 426 5.65 -21.61 15.15
N CYS A 427 6.89 -21.67 14.65
CA CYS A 427 7.52 -20.50 14.01
C CYS A 427 6.76 -20.04 12.76
N ALA A 428 6.19 -20.98 11.98
CA ALA A 428 5.36 -20.63 10.84
C ALA A 428 4.06 -19.93 11.30
N VAL A 429 3.40 -20.45 12.33
CA VAL A 429 2.21 -19.84 12.93
C VAL A 429 2.51 -18.43 13.41
N ASP A 430 3.62 -18.22 14.12
CA ASP A 430 4.03 -16.91 14.63
C ASP A 430 4.17 -15.87 13.50
N ALA A 431 4.79 -16.27 12.40
CA ALA A 431 4.95 -15.40 11.24
C ALA A 431 3.60 -15.04 10.57
N LEU A 432 2.65 -15.99 10.52
CA LEU A 432 1.31 -15.77 9.97
C LEU A 432 0.47 -14.87 10.89
N LEU A 433 0.53 -15.08 12.21
CA LEU A 433 -0.17 -14.23 13.19
C LEU A 433 0.45 -12.82 13.30
N GLU A 434 1.75 -12.67 12.99
CA GLU A 434 2.36 -11.35 12.85
C GLU A 434 1.81 -10.61 11.60
N LEU A 435 1.53 -11.32 10.51
CA LEU A 435 0.94 -10.73 9.31
C LEU A 435 -0.43 -10.11 9.59
N THR A 436 -1.31 -10.83 10.29
CA THR A 436 -2.65 -10.36 10.69
C THR A 436 -2.58 -9.37 11.85
N GLY A 437 -1.49 -9.35 12.59
CA GLY A 437 -1.25 -8.43 13.70
C GLY A 437 -1.55 -9.00 15.08
N GLU A 438 -2.02 -10.24 15.19
CA GLU A 438 -2.32 -10.88 16.49
C GLU A 438 -1.08 -11.05 17.36
N ARG A 439 0.09 -11.29 16.73
CA ARG A 439 1.40 -11.35 17.37
C ARG A 439 2.37 -10.28 16.89
N ALA A 440 1.87 -9.19 16.31
CA ALA A 440 2.72 -8.07 15.90
C ALA A 440 3.24 -7.30 17.12
N GLY A 441 4.55 -7.09 17.17
CA GLY A 441 5.15 -6.26 18.21
C GLY A 441 4.76 -4.78 18.06
N GLU A 442 4.76 -4.03 19.16
CA GLU A 442 4.38 -2.61 19.20
C GLU A 442 5.17 -1.76 18.19
N ALA A 443 6.44 -2.07 17.96
CA ALA A 443 7.29 -1.37 16.98
C ALA A 443 6.75 -1.54 15.56
N VAL A 444 6.32 -2.74 15.17
CA VAL A 444 5.74 -3.03 13.84
C VAL A 444 4.42 -2.27 13.67
N VAL A 445 3.56 -2.32 14.68
CA VAL A 445 2.27 -1.59 14.67
C VAL A 445 2.52 -0.10 14.51
N ASN A 446 3.42 0.48 15.29
CA ASN A 446 3.74 1.90 15.22
C ASN A 446 4.33 2.29 13.87
N GLU A 447 5.19 1.47 13.27
CA GLU A 447 5.76 1.71 11.95
C GLU A 447 4.67 1.74 10.87
N VAL A 448 3.77 0.76 10.85
CA VAL A 448 2.64 0.72 9.90
C VAL A 448 1.81 2.01 9.99
N PHE A 449 1.41 2.42 11.20
CA PHE A 449 0.55 3.60 11.35
C PHE A 449 1.28 4.94 11.20
N SER A 450 2.61 4.98 11.33
CA SER A 450 3.40 6.20 11.09
C SER A 450 3.28 6.74 9.66
N GLN A 451 2.98 5.87 8.70
CA GLN A 451 2.84 6.20 7.28
C GLN A 451 1.45 6.71 6.90
N PHE A 452 0.51 6.73 7.85
CA PHE A 452 -0.86 7.17 7.62
C PHE A 452 -1.00 8.70 7.71
N CYS A 453 -2.03 9.21 7.05
CA CYS A 453 -2.43 10.60 7.22
C CYS A 453 -3.06 10.83 8.61
N VAL A 454 -2.87 12.05 9.17
CA VAL A 454 -3.61 12.51 10.34
C VAL A 454 -5.10 12.60 9.97
N GLY A 455 -5.97 12.08 10.84
CA GLY A 455 -7.43 12.07 10.60
C GLY A 455 -7.98 10.72 10.08
N LYS A 456 -7.06 9.72 9.92
CA LYS A 456 -7.40 8.34 9.56
C LYS A 456 -7.02 7.36 10.67
#